data_04c7ea3078df51bc5c06bb100d103923
#
_entry.id   04c7ea3078df51bc5c06bb100d103923
#
_cell.length_a   1.000
_cell.length_b   1.000
_cell.length_c   1.000
_cell.angle_alpha   90.00
_cell.angle_beta   90.00
_cell.angle_gamma   90.00
#
_symmetry.space_group_name_H-M   'P 1'
#
loop_
_entity.id
_entity.type
_entity.pdbx_description
1 polymer ?
#
loop_
_entity_poly.entity_id
_entity_poly.type
_entity_poly.pdbx_seq_one_letter_code
_entity_poly.pdbx_strand_id
1 'polypeptide(L)'
;MFAFFDEDLTVLDFSLFKNVVSIEIGDKSFTYVKTVCIAELPKLESVRIGFHSFFHADEYDGTQTADCHFYAYDCPELKELIIGSDSFVYYSRFVVKNLPSLEEIMIGDSVYCSQCFTYASLELKGEGMEHEVKNRLSKAENTQDWCGLFQEVRTSAD
;
A
#
# COMPACT_ATOMS: atom_id res chain seq x y z
N MET A 1 -1.49 10.41 -20.41
CA MET A 1 -1.38 10.08 -18.97
C MET A 1 -0.65 11.22 -18.29
N PHE A 2 -1.30 11.91 -17.37
CA PHE A 2 -0.68 13.02 -16.66
C PHE A 2 -0.21 12.50 -15.32
N ALA A 3 1.10 12.48 -15.09
CA ALA A 3 1.65 12.26 -13.77
C ALA A 3 1.36 13.50 -12.92
N PHE A 4 0.86 13.31 -11.72
CA PHE A 4 0.53 14.40 -10.81
C PHE A 4 1.78 14.73 -9.97
N PHE A 5 2.40 15.87 -10.28
CA PHE A 5 3.58 16.39 -9.58
C PHE A 5 3.20 17.69 -8.87
N ASP A 6 2.75 17.59 -7.64
CA ASP A 6 2.49 18.73 -6.77
C ASP A 6 3.31 18.54 -5.49
N GLU A 7 4.35 19.35 -5.34
CA GLU A 7 5.28 19.29 -4.20
C GLU A 7 4.61 19.69 -2.88
N ASP A 8 3.53 20.47 -2.95
CA ASP A 8 2.77 20.91 -1.77
C ASP A 8 1.78 19.82 -1.29
N LEU A 9 1.42 18.86 -2.15
CA LEU A 9 0.53 17.78 -1.79
C LEU A 9 1.28 16.65 -1.07
N THR A 10 1.33 16.73 0.24
CA THR A 10 2.03 15.76 1.09
C THR A 10 1.11 14.71 1.73
N VAL A 11 -0.20 14.95 1.76
CA VAL A 11 -1.20 14.05 2.35
C VAL A 11 -2.32 13.80 1.33
N LEU A 12 -2.62 12.55 1.08
CA LEU A 12 -3.74 12.11 0.25
C LEU A 12 -4.73 11.33 1.11
N ASP A 13 -5.81 12.00 1.51
CA ASP A 13 -6.85 11.44 2.37
C ASP A 13 -8.15 11.22 1.60
N PHE A 14 -8.53 9.96 1.43
CA PHE A 14 -9.76 9.55 0.76
C PHE A 14 -10.96 9.43 1.70
N SER A 15 -10.80 9.55 3.00
CA SER A 15 -11.84 9.31 4.00
C SER A 15 -13.09 10.18 3.82
N LEU A 16 -12.97 11.31 3.16
CA LEU A 16 -14.07 12.23 2.87
C LEU A 16 -14.99 11.75 1.74
N PHE A 17 -14.54 10.83 0.89
CA PHE A 17 -15.28 10.38 -0.29
C PHE A 17 -16.15 9.15 0.01
N LYS A 18 -17.13 9.28 0.91
CA LYS A 18 -17.95 8.16 1.43
C LYS A 18 -18.74 7.36 0.39
N ASN A 19 -18.87 7.84 -0.83
CA ASN A 19 -19.57 7.15 -1.92
C ASN A 19 -18.64 6.58 -2.99
N VAL A 20 -17.33 6.67 -2.81
CA VAL A 20 -16.37 6.09 -3.75
C VAL A 20 -16.49 4.56 -3.73
N VAL A 21 -16.50 3.96 -4.92
CA VAL A 21 -16.59 2.51 -5.13
C VAL A 21 -15.24 1.94 -5.56
N SER A 22 -14.48 2.70 -6.34
CA SER A 22 -13.13 2.33 -6.75
C SER A 22 -12.15 3.50 -6.69
N ILE A 23 -10.91 3.21 -6.36
CA ILE A 23 -9.79 4.15 -6.41
C ILE A 23 -8.78 3.60 -7.42
N GLU A 24 -8.55 4.36 -8.50
CA GLU A 24 -7.56 4.02 -9.52
C GLU A 24 -6.53 5.15 -9.63
N ILE A 25 -5.28 4.84 -9.35
CA ILE A 25 -4.15 5.77 -9.44
C ILE A 25 -3.24 5.27 -10.57
N GLY A 26 -2.97 6.14 -11.53
CA GLY A 26 -2.09 5.82 -12.66
C GLY A 26 -0.62 5.68 -12.25
N ASP A 27 0.20 5.25 -13.21
CA ASP A 27 1.63 5.09 -13.01
C ASP A 27 2.34 6.42 -12.73
N LYS A 28 3.43 6.39 -11.98
CA LYS A 28 4.32 7.53 -11.71
C LYS A 28 3.59 8.75 -11.13
N SER A 29 2.60 8.51 -10.29
CA SER A 29 1.76 9.55 -9.70
C SER A 29 2.12 9.82 -8.24
N PHE A 30 1.82 11.03 -7.78
CA PHE A 30 1.92 11.44 -6.37
C PHE A 30 3.31 11.24 -5.74
N THR A 31 4.36 11.65 -6.45
CA THR A 31 5.75 11.48 -6.02
C THR A 31 6.06 12.10 -4.65
N TYR A 32 5.42 13.20 -4.28
CA TYR A 32 5.71 13.93 -3.04
C TYR A 32 4.78 13.62 -1.87
N VAL A 33 3.78 12.77 -2.07
CA VAL A 33 2.85 12.39 -1.01
C VAL A 33 3.56 11.52 0.01
N LYS A 34 3.49 11.92 1.28
CA LYS A 34 4.08 11.22 2.44
C LYS A 34 3.06 10.37 3.20
N THR A 35 1.80 10.75 3.16
CA THR A 35 0.74 10.00 3.84
C THR A 35 -0.41 9.71 2.89
N VAL A 36 -0.76 8.44 2.77
CA VAL A 36 -1.95 7.97 2.07
C VAL A 36 -2.90 7.35 3.07
N CYS A 37 -4.14 7.84 3.12
CA CYS A 37 -5.18 7.34 3.99
C CYS A 37 -6.41 6.91 3.18
N ILE A 38 -6.69 5.61 3.18
CA ILE A 38 -7.88 4.99 2.60
C ILE A 38 -8.68 4.40 3.76
N ALA A 39 -9.60 5.19 4.31
CA ALA A 39 -10.21 4.83 5.58
C ALA A 39 -11.71 5.14 5.62
N GLU A 40 -12.44 4.28 6.34
CA GLU A 40 -13.87 4.49 6.63
C GLU A 40 -14.70 4.70 5.34
N LEU A 41 -14.42 3.93 4.29
CA LEU A 41 -15.08 4.00 3.00
C LEU A 41 -16.06 2.82 2.83
N PRO A 42 -17.34 3.00 3.16
CA PRO A 42 -18.28 1.89 3.29
C PRO A 42 -18.66 1.22 1.98
N LYS A 43 -18.40 1.86 0.83
CA LYS A 43 -18.74 1.34 -0.50
C LYS A 43 -17.52 1.02 -1.36
N LEU A 44 -16.32 1.21 -0.83
CA LEU A 44 -15.10 0.97 -1.58
C LEU A 44 -14.90 -0.52 -1.80
N GLU A 45 -14.85 -0.95 -3.06
CA GLU A 45 -14.67 -2.35 -3.45
C GLU A 45 -13.26 -2.65 -3.95
N SER A 46 -12.60 -1.68 -4.59
CA SER A 46 -11.27 -1.89 -5.15
C SER A 46 -10.36 -0.69 -5.06
N VAL A 47 -9.07 -0.96 -4.83
CA VAL A 47 -7.97 0.01 -4.90
C VAL A 47 -6.91 -0.53 -5.84
N ARG A 48 -6.57 0.25 -6.87
CA ARG A 48 -5.52 -0.08 -7.83
C ARG A 48 -4.55 1.09 -7.97
N ILE A 49 -3.29 0.85 -7.68
CA ILE A 49 -2.21 1.84 -7.76
C ILE A 49 -1.22 1.37 -8.79
N GLY A 50 -0.93 2.23 -9.76
CA GLY A 50 0.00 1.98 -10.84
C GLY A 50 1.45 1.86 -10.38
N PHE A 51 2.34 1.51 -11.32
CA PHE A 51 3.75 1.32 -11.02
C PHE A 51 4.47 2.64 -10.74
N HIS A 52 5.51 2.59 -9.92
CA HIS A 52 6.40 3.72 -9.59
C HIS A 52 5.65 4.96 -9.06
N SER A 53 4.57 4.74 -8.32
CA SER A 53 3.77 5.80 -7.69
C SER A 53 4.16 5.96 -6.22
N PHE A 54 3.98 7.17 -5.67
CA PHE A 54 4.39 7.48 -4.29
C PHE A 54 5.87 7.20 -4.02
N PHE A 55 6.72 7.51 -4.98
CA PHE A 55 8.14 7.12 -4.94
C PHE A 55 9.01 8.04 -4.08
N HIS A 56 8.56 9.20 -3.69
CA HIS A 56 9.23 10.20 -2.86
C HIS A 56 10.73 10.40 -3.17
N ALA A 57 11.04 10.98 -4.34
CA ALA A 57 12.38 11.03 -4.91
C ALA A 57 13.37 12.01 -4.23
N ASP A 58 12.92 12.91 -3.35
CA ASP A 58 13.74 14.02 -2.86
C ASP A 58 14.74 13.68 -1.75
N GLU A 59 14.69 12.48 -1.18
CA GLU A 59 15.58 12.05 -0.09
C GLU A 59 16.43 10.83 -0.48
N TYR A 60 17.12 10.91 -1.59
CA TYR A 60 18.02 9.84 -2.04
C TYR A 60 19.36 9.86 -1.29
N ASP A 61 19.33 10.05 0.03
CA ASP A 61 20.52 9.94 0.86
C ASP A 61 20.69 8.56 1.50
N GLY A 62 19.78 7.63 1.19
CA GLY A 62 19.79 6.28 1.76
C GLY A 62 19.21 6.19 3.18
N THR A 63 18.67 7.28 3.70
CA THR A 63 17.96 7.26 4.98
C THR A 63 16.47 6.97 4.77
N GLN A 64 15.88 6.18 5.68
CA GLN A 64 14.45 5.95 5.73
C GLN A 64 13.71 7.27 5.95
N THR A 65 12.71 7.55 5.15
CA THR A 65 11.75 8.62 5.48
C THR A 65 10.84 8.11 6.59
N ALA A 66 11.21 8.37 7.84
CA ALA A 66 10.46 7.93 9.02
C ALA A 66 8.98 8.35 9.04
N ASP A 67 8.61 9.29 8.17
CA ASP A 67 7.32 9.97 8.16
C ASP A 67 6.43 9.63 6.96
N CYS A 68 6.77 8.60 6.17
CA CYS A 68 5.94 8.18 5.03
C CYS A 68 5.10 6.95 5.40
N HIS A 69 3.77 7.09 5.34
CA HIS A 69 2.84 6.10 5.83
C HIS A 69 1.71 5.80 4.85
N PHE A 70 1.37 4.52 4.71
CA PHE A 70 0.18 4.07 4.01
C PHE A 70 -0.79 3.42 4.99
N TYR A 71 -2.04 3.85 4.95
CA TYR A 71 -3.12 3.32 5.78
C TYR A 71 -4.29 2.86 4.91
N ALA A 72 -4.77 1.62 5.13
CA ALA A 72 -6.02 1.11 4.60
C ALA A 72 -6.80 0.44 5.74
N TYR A 73 -7.91 1.04 6.17
CA TYR A 73 -8.67 0.48 7.29
C TYR A 73 -10.16 0.83 7.26
N ASP A 74 -10.95 -0.01 7.92
CA ASP A 74 -12.40 0.16 8.10
C ASP A 74 -13.15 0.38 6.77
N CYS A 75 -12.79 -0.42 5.73
CA CYS A 75 -13.46 -0.46 4.44
C CYS A 75 -14.11 -1.84 4.27
N PRO A 76 -15.37 -2.02 4.72
CA PRO A 76 -15.98 -3.33 4.86
C PRO A 76 -16.23 -4.06 3.53
N GLU A 77 -16.38 -3.34 2.43
CA GLU A 77 -16.63 -3.92 1.10
C GLU A 77 -15.36 -4.05 0.23
N LEU A 78 -14.19 -3.66 0.76
CA LEU A 78 -12.94 -3.71 -0.01
C LEU A 78 -12.51 -5.16 -0.27
N LYS A 79 -12.48 -5.53 -1.55
CA LYS A 79 -12.14 -6.88 -2.03
C LYS A 79 -10.72 -6.95 -2.59
N GLU A 80 -10.27 -5.89 -3.27
CA GLU A 80 -8.99 -5.86 -3.96
C GLU A 80 -8.12 -4.68 -3.53
N LEU A 81 -6.87 -4.96 -3.18
CA LEU A 81 -5.82 -3.96 -2.99
C LEU A 81 -4.61 -4.33 -3.84
N ILE A 82 -4.45 -3.65 -4.97
CA ILE A 82 -3.39 -3.92 -5.95
C ILE A 82 -2.45 -2.72 -6.02
N ILE A 83 -1.17 -2.96 -5.76
CA ILE A 83 -0.12 -1.95 -5.77
C ILE A 83 0.93 -2.36 -6.80
N GLY A 84 1.16 -1.50 -7.79
CA GLY A 84 2.13 -1.74 -8.85
C GLY A 84 3.58 -1.70 -8.36
N SER A 85 4.49 -2.28 -9.14
CA SER A 85 5.91 -2.39 -8.84
C SER A 85 6.55 -1.04 -8.55
N ASP A 86 7.55 -1.03 -7.67
CA ASP A 86 8.35 0.13 -7.30
C ASP A 86 7.54 1.31 -6.75
N SER A 87 6.36 1.03 -6.21
CA SER A 87 5.54 2.03 -5.53
C SER A 87 5.80 2.00 -4.02
N PHE A 88 5.71 3.15 -3.38
CA PHE A 88 5.94 3.30 -1.93
C PHE A 88 7.34 2.84 -1.44
N VAL A 89 8.37 2.96 -2.27
CA VAL A 89 9.71 2.42 -1.96
C VAL A 89 10.25 2.95 -0.64
N TYR A 90 10.08 4.23 -0.36
CA TYR A 90 10.63 4.88 0.84
C TYR A 90 9.64 5.02 1.99
N TYR A 91 8.48 4.40 1.88
CA TYR A 91 7.52 4.40 2.98
C TYR A 91 8.02 3.53 4.13
N SER A 92 7.86 4.03 5.35
CA SER A 92 8.30 3.35 6.56
C SER A 92 7.21 2.48 7.20
N ARG A 93 5.95 2.70 6.81
CA ARG A 93 4.82 2.02 7.43
C ARG A 93 3.70 1.71 6.46
N PHE A 94 3.24 0.47 6.50
CA PHE A 94 2.09 -0.02 5.76
C PHE A 94 1.12 -0.68 6.74
N VAL A 95 -0.03 -0.07 6.95
CA VAL A 95 -1.04 -0.53 7.91
C VAL A 95 -2.30 -0.94 7.18
N VAL A 96 -2.70 -2.19 7.39
CA VAL A 96 -3.95 -2.75 6.89
C VAL A 96 -4.74 -3.26 8.09
N LYS A 97 -5.96 -2.72 8.28
CA LYS A 97 -6.76 -3.02 9.46
C LYS A 97 -8.23 -3.13 9.11
N ASN A 98 -8.90 -4.16 9.68
CA ASN A 98 -10.34 -4.31 9.61
C ASN A 98 -10.92 -4.19 8.19
N LEU A 99 -10.46 -5.08 7.29
CA LEU A 99 -10.94 -5.24 5.91
C LEU A 99 -11.55 -6.63 5.74
N PRO A 100 -12.75 -6.88 6.24
CA PRO A 100 -13.31 -8.23 6.35
C PRO A 100 -13.64 -8.89 5.01
N SER A 101 -13.83 -8.11 3.95
CA SER A 101 -14.13 -8.61 2.60
C SER A 101 -12.89 -8.72 1.70
N LEU A 102 -11.69 -8.48 2.22
CA LEU A 102 -10.47 -8.47 1.41
C LEU A 102 -10.15 -9.88 0.88
N GLU A 103 -10.28 -10.04 -0.43
CA GLU A 103 -10.02 -11.30 -1.15
C GLU A 103 -8.64 -11.32 -1.80
N GLU A 104 -8.17 -10.16 -2.25
CA GLU A 104 -6.90 -10.05 -2.96
C GLU A 104 -6.06 -8.87 -2.47
N ILE A 105 -4.81 -9.17 -2.15
CA ILE A 105 -3.77 -8.16 -1.95
C ILE A 105 -2.57 -8.52 -2.82
N MET A 106 -2.21 -7.63 -3.74
CA MET A 106 -1.05 -7.77 -4.59
C MET A 106 -0.15 -6.57 -4.44
N ILE A 107 1.13 -6.80 -4.15
CA ILE A 107 2.13 -5.75 -3.99
C ILE A 107 3.29 -6.06 -4.90
N GLY A 108 3.49 -5.21 -5.89
CA GLY A 108 4.50 -5.42 -6.92
C GLY A 108 4.07 -6.39 -8.02
N ASP A 109 4.95 -6.58 -8.99
CA ASP A 109 4.78 -7.51 -10.10
C ASP A 109 5.65 -8.76 -9.86
N SER A 110 5.11 -9.93 -10.16
CA SER A 110 5.82 -11.20 -10.03
C SER A 110 6.97 -11.39 -11.04
N VAL A 111 7.07 -10.52 -12.04
CA VAL A 111 8.05 -10.65 -13.14
C VAL A 111 9.35 -9.90 -12.87
N TYR A 112 9.30 -8.84 -12.07
CA TYR A 112 10.46 -8.02 -11.74
C TYR A 112 10.62 -7.86 -10.24
N CYS A 113 11.87 -7.78 -9.79
CA CYS A 113 12.21 -7.49 -8.40
C CYS A 113 11.57 -6.16 -7.98
N SER A 114 10.45 -6.23 -7.29
CA SER A 114 9.71 -5.05 -6.85
C SER A 114 10.29 -4.53 -5.54
N GLN A 115 10.51 -3.23 -5.46
CA GLN A 115 11.02 -2.56 -4.26
C GLN A 115 9.89 -1.91 -3.43
N CYS A 116 8.64 -2.31 -3.63
CA CYS A 116 7.53 -1.78 -2.86
C CYS A 116 7.77 -1.97 -1.36
N PHE A 117 7.62 -0.90 -0.58
CA PHE A 117 7.74 -0.95 0.88
C PHE A 117 9.03 -1.60 1.42
N THR A 118 10.13 -1.53 0.68
CA THR A 118 11.41 -2.19 1.06
C THR A 118 11.86 -1.84 2.49
N TYR A 119 11.55 -0.63 2.94
CA TYR A 119 11.94 -0.15 4.27
C TYR A 119 10.78 -0.12 5.27
N ALA A 120 9.59 -0.57 4.87
CA ALA A 120 8.40 -0.46 5.70
C ALA A 120 8.23 -1.63 6.68
N SER A 121 7.60 -1.35 7.81
CA SER A 121 6.94 -2.35 8.62
C SER A 121 5.51 -2.58 8.10
N LEU A 122 5.13 -3.85 7.95
CA LEU A 122 3.75 -4.24 7.68
C LEU A 122 3.03 -4.49 9.00
N GLU A 123 1.92 -3.80 9.21
CA GLU A 123 1.05 -3.99 10.36
C GLU A 123 -0.33 -4.47 9.89
N LEU A 124 -0.69 -5.71 10.24
CA LEU A 124 -1.97 -6.33 9.91
C LEU A 124 -2.80 -6.46 11.19
N LYS A 125 -4.01 -5.89 11.19
CA LYS A 125 -4.93 -5.95 12.32
C LYS A 125 -6.35 -6.32 11.89
N GLY A 126 -6.95 -7.28 12.58
CA GLY A 126 -8.34 -7.68 12.39
C GLY A 126 -8.54 -9.19 12.24
N GLU A 127 -9.70 -9.69 12.62
CA GLU A 127 -10.05 -11.10 12.51
C GLU A 127 -10.07 -11.56 11.04
N GLY A 128 -9.42 -12.70 10.77
CA GLY A 128 -9.42 -13.37 9.47
C GLY A 128 -8.40 -12.83 8.45
N MET A 129 -7.94 -11.60 8.56
CA MET A 129 -6.98 -11.02 7.62
C MET A 129 -5.58 -11.65 7.70
N GLU A 130 -5.17 -12.03 8.91
CA GLU A 130 -3.82 -12.55 9.12
C GLU A 130 -3.54 -13.81 8.30
N HIS A 131 -4.51 -14.70 8.20
CA HIS A 131 -4.31 -15.99 7.54
C HIS A 131 -4.24 -15.85 6.03
N GLU A 132 -5.13 -15.06 5.45
CA GLU A 132 -5.21 -14.87 3.99
C GLU A 132 -4.02 -14.06 3.47
N VAL A 133 -3.68 -12.95 4.11
CA VAL A 133 -2.54 -12.12 3.72
C VAL A 133 -1.21 -12.84 3.98
N LYS A 134 -1.06 -13.53 5.10
CA LYS A 134 0.13 -14.39 5.36
C LYS A 134 0.27 -15.50 4.34
N ASN A 135 -0.82 -16.18 3.98
CA ASN A 135 -0.75 -17.25 2.98
C ASN A 135 -0.37 -16.72 1.59
N ARG A 136 -0.75 -15.50 1.26
CA ARG A 136 -0.39 -14.88 -0.02
C ARG A 136 1.01 -14.32 -0.02
N LEU A 137 1.44 -13.67 1.06
CA LEU A 137 2.82 -13.24 1.25
C LEU A 137 3.78 -14.44 1.34
N SER A 138 3.40 -15.53 2.02
CA SER A 138 4.26 -16.73 2.13
C SER A 138 4.36 -17.53 0.84
N LYS A 139 3.35 -17.50 -0.02
CA LYS A 139 3.47 -18.06 -1.39
C LYS A 139 4.46 -17.28 -2.23
N ALA A 140 4.62 -16.02 -1.93
CA ALA A 140 5.58 -15.14 -2.55
C ALA A 140 7.01 -15.37 -2.05
N GLU A 141 7.21 -15.70 -0.78
CA GLU A 141 8.51 -16.05 -0.21
C GLU A 141 9.17 -17.29 -0.86
N ASN A 142 8.39 -18.15 -1.52
CA ASN A 142 8.88 -19.30 -2.27
C ASN A 142 9.32 -18.98 -3.71
N THR A 143 9.10 -17.78 -4.19
CA THR A 143 9.69 -17.30 -5.43
C THR A 143 10.87 -16.42 -5.06
N GLN A 144 12.07 -16.71 -5.57
CA GLN A 144 13.30 -15.94 -5.35
C GLN A 144 13.20 -14.44 -5.74
N ASP A 145 12.01 -13.97 -6.05
CA ASP A 145 11.71 -12.68 -6.68
C ASP A 145 11.20 -11.60 -5.71
N TRP A 146 11.02 -11.94 -4.43
CA TRP A 146 10.59 -10.95 -3.41
C TRP A 146 11.79 -10.37 -2.66
N CYS A 147 12.64 -9.71 -3.42
CA CYS A 147 13.75 -8.97 -2.83
C CYS A 147 13.22 -7.85 -1.92
N GLY A 148 13.08 -8.14 -0.63
CA GLY A 148 13.03 -7.11 0.39
C GLY A 148 11.69 -6.43 0.63
N LEU A 149 10.56 -7.08 0.39
CA LEU A 149 9.28 -6.59 0.90
C LEU A 149 9.26 -6.67 2.42
N PHE A 150 9.02 -5.55 3.06
CA PHE A 150 8.88 -5.36 4.49
C PHE A 150 10.05 -5.82 5.37
N GLN A 151 10.60 -4.90 6.16
CA GLN A 151 11.63 -5.23 7.17
C GLN A 151 11.03 -6.00 8.35
N GLU A 152 9.77 -5.80 8.66
CA GLU A 152 9.09 -6.40 9.80
C GLU A 152 7.60 -6.59 9.49
N VAL A 153 7.06 -7.76 9.85
CA VAL A 153 5.62 -8.04 9.77
C VAL A 153 5.09 -8.16 11.19
N ARG A 154 4.19 -7.28 11.57
CA ARG A 154 3.50 -7.31 12.86
C ARG A 154 2.04 -7.67 12.65
N THR A 155 1.56 -8.67 13.36
CA THR A 155 0.16 -9.08 13.31
C THR A 155 -0.44 -9.01 14.70
N SER A 156 -1.66 -8.50 14.82
CA SER A 156 -2.43 -8.54 16.05
C SER A 156 -3.91 -8.75 15.74
N ALA A 157 -4.60 -9.52 16.58
CA ALA A 157 -6.04 -9.78 16.46
C ALA A 157 -6.90 -8.60 16.97
N ASP A 158 -6.30 -7.60 17.59
CA ASP A 158 -6.98 -6.45 18.21
C ASP A 158 -6.80 -5.16 17.38
#